data_c1a05e5c04ec45d7495bb5e3cc2daa19
#
_entry.id   c1a05e5c04ec45d7495bb5e3cc2daa19
#
_cell.length_a   1.000
_cell.length_b   1.000
_cell.length_c   1.000
_cell.angle_alpha   90.00
_cell.angle_beta   90.00
_cell.angle_gamma   90.00
#
_symmetry.space_group_name_H-M   'P 1'
#
loop_
_entity.id
_entity.type
_entity.pdbx_description
1 polymer ?
#
loop_
_entity_poly.entity_id
_entity_poly.type
_entity_poly.pdbx_seq_one_letter_code
_entity_poly.pdbx_strand_id
1 'polypeptide(L)'
;MSRQFFGTDGIRGEVGKYPVTADFMLKLGWAAGRVFASAEREIHVLIGKDTRVSGYMFESALEAGLVAAGARVTLLGPMPTPAVAMLTRSQKASAGIVISASHNAYTDNGIKFFDAEGRKLSDDLE
;
A
#
# COMPACT_ATOMS: atom_id res chain seq x y z
N MET A 1 -12.14 2.35 15.91
CA MET A 1 -10.83 1.90 16.25
C MET A 1 -9.87 1.98 15.07
N SER A 2 -8.98 2.90 15.13
CA SER A 2 -8.28 3.27 13.92
C SER A 2 -6.95 2.56 13.71
N ARG A 3 -6.41 1.87 14.72
CA ARG A 3 -5.05 1.34 14.60
C ARG A 3 -4.95 -0.13 14.94
N GLN A 4 -5.88 -0.92 14.43
CA GLN A 4 -5.85 -2.34 14.70
C GLN A 4 -4.60 -3.01 14.12
N PHE A 5 -4.20 -2.64 12.91
CA PHE A 5 -3.05 -3.24 12.23
C PHE A 5 -1.93 -2.26 11.97
N PHE A 6 -2.24 -0.97 11.84
CA PHE A 6 -1.26 0.04 11.46
C PHE A 6 -0.55 0.61 12.66
N GLY A 7 0.78 0.57 12.61
CA GLY A 7 1.59 1.32 13.54
C GLY A 7 1.94 2.69 12.97
N THR A 8 2.90 3.37 13.59
CA THR A 8 3.37 4.68 13.13
C THR A 8 3.90 4.60 11.71
N ASP A 9 4.56 3.50 11.36
CA ASP A 9 5.20 3.32 10.05
C ASP A 9 4.44 2.32 9.18
N GLY A 10 3.12 2.22 9.36
CA GLY A 10 2.30 1.31 8.59
C GLY A 10 2.23 -0.08 9.21
N ILE A 11 1.97 -1.08 8.38
CA ILE A 11 1.92 -2.47 8.79
C ILE A 11 3.27 -3.11 8.50
N ARG A 12 3.89 -3.70 9.52
CA ARG A 12 5.19 -4.37 9.36
C ARG A 12 5.21 -5.66 10.13
N GLY A 13 6.03 -6.61 9.69
CA GLY A 13 6.23 -7.84 10.39
C GLY A 13 6.95 -8.87 9.54
N GLU A 14 7.07 -10.05 10.09
CA GLU A 14 7.73 -11.16 9.40
C GLU A 14 6.83 -11.73 8.32
N VAL A 15 7.37 -11.89 7.12
CA VAL A 15 6.64 -12.42 5.98
C VAL A 15 6.14 -13.82 6.30
N GLY A 16 4.87 -14.06 6.03
CA GLY A 16 4.24 -15.35 6.30
C GLY A 16 3.53 -15.42 7.64
N LYS A 17 3.70 -14.40 8.48
CA LYS A 17 3.00 -14.34 9.76
C LYS A 17 1.99 -13.21 9.74
N TYR A 18 0.77 -13.51 10.13
CA TYR A 18 -0.32 -12.56 10.11
C TYR A 18 0.07 -11.27 10.86
N PRO A 19 -0.18 -10.07 10.32
CA PRO A 19 -0.94 -9.79 9.10
C PRO A 19 -0.08 -9.68 7.84
N VAL A 20 1.17 -10.09 7.86
CA VAL A 20 2.06 -9.95 6.70
C VAL A 20 1.97 -11.21 5.85
N THR A 21 0.81 -11.44 5.27
CA THR A 21 0.49 -12.61 4.45
C THR A 21 -0.19 -12.18 3.16
N ALA A 22 -0.12 -13.03 2.15
CA ALA A 22 -0.69 -12.71 0.85
C ALA A 22 -2.21 -12.57 0.91
N ASP A 23 -2.89 -13.43 1.65
CA ASP A 23 -4.34 -13.35 1.76
C ASP A 23 -4.78 -12.09 2.49
N PHE A 24 -4.05 -11.68 3.52
CA PHE A 24 -4.34 -10.41 4.19
C PHE A 24 -4.14 -9.25 3.23
N MET A 25 -3.05 -9.28 2.44
CA MET A 25 -2.76 -8.20 1.49
C MET A 25 -3.82 -8.10 0.41
N LEU A 26 -4.36 -9.23 -0.04
CA LEU A 26 -5.46 -9.22 -0.98
C LEU A 26 -6.69 -8.53 -0.38
N LYS A 27 -7.04 -8.88 0.85
CA LYS A 27 -8.17 -8.25 1.54
C LYS A 27 -7.91 -6.78 1.80
N LEU A 28 -6.69 -6.44 2.18
CA LEU A 28 -6.32 -5.05 2.44
C LEU A 28 -6.45 -4.21 1.17
N GLY A 29 -6.01 -4.74 0.03
CA GLY A 29 -6.15 -4.04 -1.24
C GLY A 29 -7.60 -3.79 -1.60
N TRP A 30 -8.44 -4.80 -1.42
CA TRP A 30 -9.87 -4.64 -1.69
C TRP A 30 -10.49 -3.60 -0.75
N ALA A 31 -10.14 -3.66 0.54
CA ALA A 31 -10.68 -2.71 1.51
C ALA A 31 -10.20 -1.29 1.22
N ALA A 32 -8.93 -1.13 0.86
CA ALA A 32 -8.40 0.18 0.51
C ALA A 32 -9.09 0.76 -0.71
N GLY A 33 -9.32 -0.08 -1.73
CA GLY A 33 -10.04 0.36 -2.91
C GLY A 33 -11.44 0.85 -2.57
N ARG A 34 -12.11 0.17 -1.64
CA ARG A 34 -13.43 0.59 -1.19
C ARG A 34 -13.39 1.91 -0.43
N VAL A 35 -12.36 2.10 0.41
CA VAL A 35 -12.21 3.35 1.16
C VAL A 35 -12.00 4.53 0.22
N PHE A 36 -11.20 4.34 -0.83
CA PHE A 36 -10.93 5.43 -1.76
C PHE A 36 -12.01 5.61 -2.81
N ALA A 37 -12.96 4.69 -2.90
CA ALA A 37 -14.04 4.73 -3.89
C ALA A 37 -15.17 5.66 -3.43
N SER A 38 -14.83 6.91 -3.14
CA SER A 38 -15.81 7.81 -2.58
C SER A 38 -16.43 8.72 -3.61
N ALA A 39 -16.02 8.63 -4.86
CA ALA A 39 -16.41 9.64 -5.81
C ALA A 39 -16.77 9.01 -7.15
N GLU A 40 -17.23 9.88 -8.01
CA GLU A 40 -17.62 9.51 -9.36
C GLU A 40 -16.42 9.27 -10.24
N ARG A 41 -15.23 9.64 -9.79
CA ARG A 41 -14.07 9.54 -10.67
C ARG A 41 -13.34 8.23 -10.43
N GLU A 42 -12.59 7.84 -11.43
CA GLU A 42 -11.78 6.64 -11.38
C GLU A 42 -10.74 6.73 -10.26
N ILE A 43 -10.57 5.64 -9.52
CA ILE A 43 -9.56 5.56 -8.49
C ILE A 43 -8.27 5.07 -9.12
N HIS A 44 -7.20 5.78 -8.88
CA HIS A 44 -5.89 5.41 -9.39
C HIS A 44 -4.91 5.32 -8.23
N VAL A 45 -4.28 4.16 -8.06
CA VAL A 45 -3.36 3.88 -6.96
C VAL A 45 -2.00 3.52 -7.52
N LEU A 46 -0.97 4.13 -6.98
CA LEU A 46 0.42 3.81 -7.33
C LEU A 46 0.99 2.88 -6.27
N ILE A 47 1.73 1.87 -6.69
CA ILE A 47 2.38 0.94 -5.77
C ILE A 47 3.86 0.89 -6.08
N GLY A 48 4.68 1.25 -5.10
CA GLY A 48 6.13 1.09 -5.16
C GLY A 48 6.58 0.08 -4.14
N LYS A 49 7.82 -0.35 -4.25
CA LYS A 49 8.37 -1.33 -3.31
C LYS A 49 9.87 -1.15 -3.19
N ASP A 50 10.45 -1.71 -2.12
CA ASP A 50 11.90 -1.82 -2.03
C ASP A 50 12.32 -3.10 -2.76
N THR A 51 13.57 -3.53 -2.58
CA THR A 51 14.11 -4.65 -3.35
C THR A 51 13.87 -6.02 -2.72
N ARG A 52 13.12 -6.12 -1.63
CA ARG A 52 12.84 -7.40 -1.01
C ARG A 52 12.05 -8.31 -1.94
N VAL A 53 12.42 -9.60 -1.95
CA VAL A 53 11.78 -10.57 -2.84
C VAL A 53 10.28 -10.68 -2.58
N SER A 54 9.89 -10.68 -1.31
CA SER A 54 8.47 -10.78 -0.95
C SER A 54 7.64 -9.61 -1.46
N GLY A 55 8.28 -8.51 -1.84
CA GLY A 55 7.57 -7.37 -2.39
C GLY A 55 6.78 -7.71 -3.63
N TYR A 56 7.30 -8.61 -4.46
CA TYR A 56 6.60 -9.00 -5.68
C TYR A 56 5.28 -9.72 -5.36
N MET A 57 5.29 -10.59 -4.35
CA MET A 57 4.08 -11.29 -3.93
C MET A 57 3.05 -10.34 -3.37
N PHE A 58 3.47 -9.44 -2.50
CA PHE A 58 2.54 -8.50 -1.87
C PHE A 58 2.02 -7.47 -2.85
N GLU A 59 2.86 -7.04 -3.79
CA GLU A 59 2.44 -6.13 -4.84
C GLU A 59 1.31 -6.75 -5.66
N SER A 60 1.46 -8.01 -6.05
CA SER A 60 0.43 -8.69 -6.82
C SER A 60 -0.85 -8.88 -6.03
N ALA A 61 -0.74 -9.22 -4.75
CA ALA A 61 -1.92 -9.42 -3.92
C ALA A 61 -2.69 -8.11 -3.71
N LEU A 62 -1.96 -7.02 -3.44
CA LEU A 62 -2.60 -5.71 -3.29
C LEU A 62 -3.25 -5.27 -4.58
N GLU A 63 -2.55 -5.46 -5.70
CA GLU A 63 -3.09 -5.10 -7.01
C GLU A 63 -4.38 -5.85 -7.29
N ALA A 64 -4.40 -7.15 -7.04
CA ALA A 64 -5.58 -7.96 -7.28
C ALA A 64 -6.77 -7.45 -6.45
N GLY A 65 -6.55 -7.13 -5.19
CA GLY A 65 -7.60 -6.61 -4.33
C GLY A 65 -8.12 -5.26 -4.79
N LEU A 66 -7.19 -4.35 -5.14
CA LEU A 66 -7.56 -3.02 -5.61
C LEU A 66 -8.35 -3.10 -6.91
N VAL A 67 -7.89 -3.91 -7.86
CA VAL A 67 -8.58 -4.08 -9.14
C VAL A 67 -9.98 -4.66 -8.92
N ALA A 68 -10.10 -5.64 -8.01
CA ALA A 68 -11.40 -6.21 -7.69
C ALA A 68 -12.37 -5.17 -7.12
N ALA A 69 -11.83 -4.14 -6.46
CA ALA A 69 -12.65 -3.05 -5.92
C ALA A 69 -12.89 -1.95 -6.94
N GLY A 70 -12.38 -2.08 -8.15
CA GLY A 70 -12.62 -1.11 -9.22
C GLY A 70 -11.53 -0.08 -9.42
N ALA A 71 -10.39 -0.23 -8.77
CA ALA A 71 -9.31 0.74 -8.91
C ALA A 71 -8.41 0.41 -10.09
N ARG A 72 -7.80 1.46 -10.65
CA ARG A 72 -6.72 1.31 -11.61
C ARG A 72 -5.40 1.38 -10.85
N VAL A 73 -4.49 0.48 -11.16
CA VAL A 73 -3.24 0.37 -10.43
C VAL A 73 -2.05 0.55 -11.37
N THR A 74 -1.07 1.33 -10.94
CA THR A 74 0.20 1.45 -11.64
C THR A 74 1.31 0.95 -10.73
N LEU A 75 2.04 -0.05 -11.20
CA LEU A 75 3.17 -0.60 -10.47
C LEU A 75 4.42 0.18 -10.84
N LEU A 76 5.04 0.80 -9.84
CA LEU A 76 6.20 1.67 -10.06
C LEU A 76 7.53 0.92 -10.04
N GLY A 77 7.52 -0.31 -9.51
CA GLY A 77 8.77 -1.05 -9.35
C GLY A 77 9.54 -0.58 -8.12
N PRO A 78 10.79 -1.04 -7.98
CA PRO A 78 11.60 -0.65 -6.83
C PRO A 78 11.91 0.84 -6.86
N MET A 79 11.60 1.53 -5.77
CA MET A 79 11.96 2.94 -5.61
C MET A 79 11.85 3.35 -4.15
N PRO A 80 12.57 4.42 -3.76
CA PRO A 80 12.52 4.88 -2.37
C PRO A 80 11.14 5.39 -1.97
N THR A 81 10.81 5.21 -0.69
CA THR A 81 9.53 5.64 -0.15
C THR A 81 9.20 7.11 -0.49
N PRO A 82 10.13 8.07 -0.31
CA PRO A 82 9.80 9.46 -0.64
C PRO A 82 9.46 9.66 -2.11
N ALA A 83 10.04 8.86 -3.01
CA ALA A 83 9.75 8.99 -4.43
C ALA A 83 8.32 8.56 -4.72
N VAL A 84 7.84 7.51 -4.06
CA VAL A 84 6.45 7.06 -4.23
C VAL A 84 5.48 8.14 -3.76
N ALA A 85 5.76 8.75 -2.61
CA ALA A 85 4.90 9.82 -2.09
C ALA A 85 4.87 11.01 -3.04
N MET A 86 6.03 11.38 -3.58
CA MET A 86 6.12 12.50 -4.52
C MET A 86 5.35 12.21 -5.80
N LEU A 87 5.50 11.00 -6.35
CA LEU A 87 4.81 10.63 -7.58
C LEU A 87 3.30 10.56 -7.38
N THR A 88 2.86 10.10 -6.22
CA THR A 88 1.44 10.06 -5.90
C THR A 88 0.84 11.45 -6.04
N ARG A 89 1.51 12.45 -5.49
CA ARG A 89 1.04 13.82 -5.58
C ARG A 89 1.18 14.39 -6.99
N SER A 90 2.36 14.22 -7.61
CA SER A 90 2.62 14.84 -8.91
C SER A 90 1.77 14.26 -10.02
N GLN A 91 1.43 12.96 -9.94
CA GLN A 91 0.58 12.32 -10.93
C GLN A 91 -0.90 12.38 -10.58
N LYS A 92 -1.23 13.03 -9.48
CA LYS A 92 -2.61 13.21 -9.03
C LYS A 92 -3.33 11.89 -8.84
N ALA A 93 -2.62 10.89 -8.32
CA ALA A 93 -3.22 9.62 -8.00
C ALA A 93 -4.10 9.75 -6.76
N SER A 94 -5.04 8.83 -6.59
CA SER A 94 -5.91 8.81 -5.43
C SER A 94 -5.15 8.45 -4.17
N ALA A 95 -4.16 7.56 -4.29
CA ALA A 95 -3.38 7.09 -3.16
C ALA A 95 -2.08 6.46 -3.65
N GLY A 96 -1.13 6.34 -2.74
CA GLY A 96 0.12 5.63 -2.98
C GLY A 96 0.35 4.58 -1.92
N ILE A 97 0.95 3.48 -2.30
CA ILE A 97 1.28 2.39 -1.40
C ILE A 97 2.75 2.05 -1.58
N VAL A 98 3.45 1.87 -0.47
CA VAL A 98 4.84 1.41 -0.50
C VAL A 98 4.95 0.10 0.24
N ILE A 99 5.55 -0.89 -0.39
CA ILE A 99 5.83 -2.18 0.21
C ILE A 99 7.28 -2.16 0.67
N SER A 100 7.49 -1.94 1.95
CA SER A 100 8.82 -1.82 2.51
C SER A 100 8.75 -1.92 4.02
N ALA A 101 9.75 -2.52 4.62
CA ALA A 101 9.91 -2.52 6.07
C ALA A 101 11.13 -1.70 6.47
N SER A 102 11.63 -0.88 5.57
CA SER A 102 12.72 0.05 5.85
C SER A 102 13.95 -0.66 6.41
N HIS A 103 14.26 -0.46 7.69
CA HIS A 103 15.46 -1.03 8.31
C HIS A 103 15.25 -2.41 8.91
N ASN A 104 14.05 -2.98 8.81
CA ASN A 104 13.80 -4.31 9.33
C ASN A 104 14.61 -5.35 8.57
N ALA A 105 14.76 -6.56 9.17
CA ALA A 105 15.48 -7.65 8.55
C ALA A 105 14.86 -8.02 7.19
N TYR A 106 15.67 -8.62 6.31
CA TYR A 106 15.19 -8.97 4.98
C TYR A 106 14.02 -9.96 5.00
N THR A 107 13.84 -10.70 6.10
CA THR A 107 12.71 -11.62 6.26
C THR A 107 11.40 -10.91 6.55
N ASP A 108 11.46 -9.62 6.85
CA ASP A 108 10.28 -8.83 7.13
C ASP A 108 9.85 -8.07 5.90
N ASN A 109 8.63 -7.60 5.93
CA ASN A 109 8.15 -6.65 4.95
C ASN A 109 7.03 -5.83 5.60
N GLY A 110 6.50 -4.88 4.88
CA GLY A 110 5.46 -4.02 5.42
C GLY A 110 4.79 -3.20 4.35
N ILE A 111 3.75 -2.50 4.76
CA ILE A 111 2.92 -1.70 3.86
C ILE A 111 2.71 -0.34 4.49
N LYS A 112 2.88 0.72 3.71
CA LYS A 112 2.63 2.08 4.14
C LYS A 112 1.76 2.77 3.09
N PHE A 113 0.77 3.52 3.53
CA PHE A 113 -0.18 4.20 2.66
C PHE A 113 0.04 5.70 2.68
N PHE A 114 -0.13 6.34 1.52
CA PHE A 114 -0.11 7.79 1.38
C PHE A 114 -1.40 8.25 0.72
N ASP A 115 -1.86 9.44 1.13
CA ASP A 115 -3.05 10.04 0.50
C ASP A 115 -2.65 10.75 -0.81
N ALA A 116 -3.62 11.39 -1.44
CA ALA A 116 -3.42 12.04 -2.73
C ALA A 116 -2.40 13.19 -2.67
N GLU A 117 -2.15 13.73 -1.48
CA GLU A 117 -1.17 14.79 -1.28
C GLU A 117 0.23 14.25 -1.02
N GLY A 118 0.40 12.94 -1.00
CA GLY A 118 1.68 12.32 -0.71
C GLY A 118 2.02 12.28 0.77
N ARG A 119 1.02 12.43 1.64
CA ARG A 119 1.19 12.40 3.09
C ARG A 119 0.75 11.06 3.63
N LYS A 120 1.31 10.69 4.79
CA LYS A 120 0.86 9.48 5.46
C LYS A 120 -0.65 9.56 5.66
N LEU A 121 -1.32 8.45 5.38
CA LEU A 121 -2.76 8.37 5.52
C LEU A 121 -3.17 8.68 6.95
N SER A 122 -4.28 9.40 7.13
CA SER A 122 -4.75 9.75 8.46
C SER A 122 -5.16 8.50 9.23
N ASP A 123 -5.07 8.57 10.56
CA ASP A 123 -5.45 7.44 11.41
C ASP A 123 -6.88 7.00 11.16
N ASP A 124 -7.75 7.94 10.90
CA ASP A 124 -9.17 7.62 10.67
C ASP A 124 -9.36 6.76 9.42
N LEU A 125 -8.55 6.99 8.39
CA LEU A 125 -8.64 6.22 7.17
C LEU A 125 -7.94 4.87 7.27
N GLU A 126 -6.89 4.79 8.08
CA GLU A 126 -6.21 3.52 8.28
C GLU A 126 -7.07 2.54 9.04
#